data_8568ca976431675558b1a84c01430a9c
#
_entry.id   8568ca976431675558b1a84c01430a9c
#
_cell.length_a   1.000
_cell.length_b   1.000
_cell.length_c   1.000
_cell.angle_alpha   90.00
_cell.angle_beta   90.00
_cell.angle_gamma   90.00
#
_symmetry.space_group_name_H-M   'P 1'
#
loop_
_entity.id
_entity.type
_entity.pdbx_description
1 polymer ?
#
loop_
_entity_poly.entity_id
_entity_poly.type
_entity_poly.pdbx_seq_one_letter_code
_entity_poly.pdbx_strand_id
1 'polypeptide(L)'
;MKQKTFEEIKEELLLRAKKAGACQIGYAMGLRSQSKADILKAITDNWSWVSRTARIVDAEYLEDNFAEEDLAEAGIYTQKYHEVTTTSFACDSATVKAYGSATVKAYGSATVKAYGSATVKAYGSATVKAYGSATVKAYGSATVEAYDSATVEACDSATVKAYDNSYVEDLTGNIRPQSGYAVIKDYYNHKIYIQKGRYQIIEVD
;
A
#
# COMPACT_ATOMS: atom_id res chain seq x y z
N MET A 1 17.20 -23.08 8.43
CA MET A 1 16.17 -23.90 9.10
C MET A 1 15.48 -24.78 8.06
N LYS A 2 14.88 -25.93 8.43
CA LYS A 2 14.15 -26.77 7.48
C LYS A 2 12.81 -26.08 7.20
N GLN A 3 12.55 -25.78 5.94
CA GLN A 3 11.31 -25.15 5.53
C GLN A 3 10.12 -26.06 5.88
N LYS A 4 9.05 -25.52 6.45
CA LYS A 4 7.86 -26.28 6.84
C LYS A 4 7.14 -26.87 5.61
N THR A 5 6.52 -28.01 5.80
CA THR A 5 5.64 -28.61 4.81
C THR A 5 4.36 -27.78 4.62
N PHE A 6 3.63 -28.02 3.55
CA PHE A 6 2.32 -27.39 3.33
C PHE A 6 1.35 -27.65 4.49
N GLU A 7 1.29 -28.89 4.96
CA GLU A 7 0.42 -29.31 6.06
C GLU A 7 0.75 -28.60 7.35
N GLU A 8 2.04 -28.49 7.69
CA GLU A 8 2.51 -27.77 8.90
C GLU A 8 2.16 -26.28 8.84
N ILE A 9 2.36 -25.64 7.69
CA ILE A 9 2.00 -24.22 7.47
C ILE A 9 0.49 -24.04 7.61
N LYS A 10 -0.30 -24.89 6.95
CA LYS A 10 -1.76 -24.81 6.95
C LYS A 10 -2.32 -24.97 8.36
N GLU A 11 -1.87 -25.99 9.08
CA GLU A 11 -2.34 -26.27 10.46
C GLU A 11 -1.99 -25.10 11.40
N GLU A 12 -0.76 -24.59 11.32
CA GLU A 12 -0.32 -23.46 12.12
C GLU A 12 -1.14 -22.20 11.85
N LEU A 13 -1.34 -21.84 10.57
CA LEU A 13 -2.11 -20.66 10.19
C LEU A 13 -3.57 -20.77 10.59
N LEU A 14 -4.19 -21.95 10.43
CA LEU A 14 -5.57 -22.18 10.88
C LEU A 14 -5.68 -22.04 12.40
N LEU A 15 -4.70 -22.56 13.15
CA LEU A 15 -4.68 -22.40 14.61
C LEU A 15 -4.56 -20.92 15.02
N ARG A 16 -3.63 -20.18 14.40
CA ARG A 16 -3.45 -18.73 14.63
C ARG A 16 -4.72 -17.96 14.26
N ALA A 17 -5.32 -18.25 13.11
CA ALA A 17 -6.54 -17.61 12.65
C ALA A 17 -7.72 -17.86 13.59
N LYS A 18 -7.88 -19.09 14.07
CA LYS A 18 -8.92 -19.45 15.04
C LYS A 18 -8.75 -18.71 16.37
N LYS A 19 -7.51 -18.63 16.89
CA LYS A 19 -7.20 -17.87 18.12
C LYS A 19 -7.46 -16.39 17.98
N ALA A 20 -7.23 -15.82 16.78
CA ALA A 20 -7.44 -14.42 16.48
C ALA A 20 -8.89 -14.08 16.11
N GLY A 21 -9.83 -15.04 16.13
CA GLY A 21 -11.24 -14.81 15.84
C GLY A 21 -11.55 -14.60 14.35
N ALA A 22 -10.90 -15.37 13.47
CA ALA A 22 -11.17 -15.32 12.04
C ALA A 22 -12.67 -15.53 11.74
N CYS A 23 -13.21 -14.75 10.80
CA CYS A 23 -14.56 -14.97 10.30
C CYS A 23 -14.68 -16.32 9.57
N GLN A 24 -15.90 -16.85 9.50
CA GLN A 24 -16.16 -18.17 8.87
C GLN A 24 -15.65 -18.24 7.41
N ILE A 25 -15.81 -17.16 6.63
CA ILE A 25 -15.40 -17.12 5.22
C ILE A 25 -13.89 -17.21 5.11
N GLY A 26 -13.15 -16.34 5.81
CA GLY A 26 -11.70 -16.32 5.77
C GLY A 26 -11.09 -17.62 6.31
N TYR A 27 -11.62 -18.17 7.39
CA TYR A 27 -11.19 -19.46 7.93
C TYR A 27 -11.45 -20.62 6.96
N ALA A 28 -12.61 -20.64 6.28
CA ALA A 28 -12.94 -21.66 5.30
C ALA A 28 -12.02 -21.60 4.06
N MET A 29 -11.52 -20.43 3.66
CA MET A 29 -10.54 -20.32 2.58
C MET A 29 -9.25 -21.07 2.95
N GLY A 30 -8.68 -20.80 4.12
CA GLY A 30 -7.50 -21.52 4.61
C GLY A 30 -7.75 -23.04 4.75
N LEU A 31 -8.93 -23.44 5.26
CA LEU A 31 -9.28 -24.84 5.42
C LEU A 31 -9.34 -25.59 4.07
N ARG A 32 -9.85 -24.95 3.02
CA ARG A 32 -9.98 -25.51 1.67
C ARG A 32 -8.67 -25.50 0.87
N SER A 33 -7.63 -24.80 1.31
CA SER A 33 -6.35 -24.75 0.63
C SER A 33 -5.76 -26.15 0.46
N GLN A 34 -5.26 -26.46 -0.74
CA GLN A 34 -4.65 -27.74 -1.10
C GLN A 34 -3.18 -27.61 -1.48
N SER A 35 -2.66 -26.38 -1.52
CA SER A 35 -1.29 -26.05 -1.89
C SER A 35 -0.79 -24.81 -1.16
N LYS A 36 0.53 -24.57 -1.16
CA LYS A 36 1.13 -23.31 -0.68
C LYS A 36 0.58 -22.10 -1.44
N ALA A 37 0.36 -22.23 -2.74
CA ALA A 37 -0.24 -21.18 -3.58
C ALA A 37 -1.66 -20.82 -3.11
N ASP A 38 -2.49 -21.81 -2.76
CA ASP A 38 -3.83 -21.53 -2.20
C ASP A 38 -3.77 -20.82 -0.86
N ILE A 39 -2.79 -21.16 -0.01
CA ILE A 39 -2.57 -20.46 1.27
C ILE A 39 -2.17 -19.00 1.01
N LEU A 40 -1.21 -18.76 0.11
CA LEU A 40 -0.79 -17.41 -0.26
C LEU A 40 -1.95 -16.60 -0.84
N LYS A 41 -2.80 -17.23 -1.66
CA LYS A 41 -4.03 -16.60 -2.15
C LYS A 41 -5.00 -16.26 -1.01
N ALA A 42 -5.23 -17.16 -0.07
CA ALA A 42 -6.07 -16.88 1.11
C ALA A 42 -5.50 -15.73 1.95
N ILE A 43 -4.17 -15.64 2.09
CA ILE A 43 -3.48 -14.54 2.76
C ILE A 43 -3.69 -13.22 2.00
N THR A 44 -3.47 -13.18 0.69
CA THR A 44 -3.61 -11.95 -0.12
C THR A 44 -5.04 -11.46 -0.19
N ASP A 45 -6.01 -12.35 -0.30
CA ASP A 45 -7.45 -12.02 -0.29
C ASP A 45 -7.88 -11.42 1.08
N ASN A 46 -7.20 -11.79 2.16
CA ASN A 46 -7.49 -11.34 3.52
C ASN A 46 -6.35 -10.49 4.12
N TRP A 47 -5.48 -9.91 3.31
CA TRP A 47 -4.23 -9.29 3.73
C TRP A 47 -4.37 -8.33 4.93
N SER A 48 -5.33 -7.40 4.84
CA SER A 48 -5.53 -6.40 5.88
C SER A 48 -5.83 -7.03 7.25
N TRP A 49 -6.57 -8.14 7.25
CA TRP A 49 -6.89 -8.84 8.50
C TRP A 49 -5.70 -9.66 9.00
N VAL A 50 -5.06 -10.47 8.15
CA VAL A 50 -3.98 -11.38 8.57
C VAL A 50 -2.72 -10.64 9.00
N SER A 51 -2.37 -9.53 8.35
CA SER A 51 -1.13 -8.79 8.63
C SER A 51 -1.29 -7.65 9.64
N ARG A 52 -2.43 -6.96 9.64
CA ARG A 52 -2.64 -5.74 10.46
C ARG A 52 -3.51 -5.97 11.69
N THR A 53 -4.66 -6.61 11.53
CA THR A 53 -5.62 -6.81 12.62
C THR A 53 -5.22 -7.98 13.49
N ALA A 54 -5.07 -9.16 12.91
CA ALA A 54 -4.75 -10.38 13.62
C ALA A 54 -3.24 -10.59 13.84
N ARG A 55 -2.40 -9.98 12.98
CA ARG A 55 -0.93 -10.08 13.02
C ARG A 55 -0.43 -11.52 13.09
N ILE A 56 -1.05 -12.40 12.30
CA ILE A 56 -0.70 -13.81 12.26
C ILE A 56 0.31 -14.15 11.17
N VAL A 57 0.53 -13.18 10.25
CA VAL A 57 1.49 -13.24 9.15
C VAL A 57 2.22 -11.89 9.08
N ASP A 58 3.54 -11.95 9.02
CA ASP A 58 4.46 -10.84 8.76
C ASP A 58 5.49 -11.25 7.70
N ALA A 59 6.42 -10.37 7.34
CA ALA A 59 7.43 -10.66 6.32
C ALA A 59 8.36 -11.81 6.73
N GLU A 60 8.79 -11.84 7.98
CA GLU A 60 9.66 -12.90 8.50
C GLU A 60 8.98 -14.27 8.39
N TYR A 61 7.70 -14.36 8.79
CA TYR A 61 6.93 -15.60 8.63
C TYR A 61 6.81 -16.05 7.18
N LEU A 62 6.60 -15.11 6.24
CA LEU A 62 6.50 -15.40 4.82
C LEU A 62 7.82 -15.93 4.26
N GLU A 63 8.94 -15.26 4.58
CA GLU A 63 10.27 -15.67 4.12
C GLU A 63 10.73 -17.01 4.69
N ASP A 64 10.37 -17.31 5.94
CA ASP A 64 10.72 -18.58 6.58
C ASP A 64 9.97 -19.79 6.01
N ASN A 65 8.75 -19.59 5.49
CA ASN A 65 7.84 -20.69 5.16
C ASN A 65 7.51 -20.84 3.67
N PHE A 66 7.81 -19.83 2.84
CA PHE A 66 7.55 -19.86 1.41
C PHE A 66 8.83 -19.57 0.63
N ALA A 67 8.98 -20.17 -0.55
CA ALA A 67 10.06 -19.83 -1.45
C ALA A 67 9.83 -18.42 -2.06
N GLU A 68 10.93 -17.75 -2.46
CA GLU A 68 10.86 -16.41 -3.06
C GLU A 68 10.01 -16.42 -4.33
N GLU A 69 10.10 -17.50 -5.10
CA GLU A 69 9.32 -17.70 -6.33
C GLU A 69 7.82 -17.82 -6.04
N ASP A 70 7.42 -18.55 -4.99
CA ASP A 70 6.02 -18.69 -4.57
C ASP A 70 5.45 -17.32 -4.12
N LEU A 71 6.24 -16.54 -3.37
CA LEU A 71 5.85 -15.19 -2.94
C LEU A 71 5.71 -14.24 -4.13
N ALA A 72 6.66 -14.28 -5.06
CA ALA A 72 6.64 -13.44 -6.27
C ALA A 72 5.43 -13.78 -7.17
N GLU A 73 5.09 -15.07 -7.34
CA GLU A 73 3.91 -15.51 -8.09
C GLU A 73 2.61 -15.04 -7.43
N ALA A 74 2.56 -15.01 -6.10
CA ALA A 74 1.46 -14.44 -5.33
C ALA A 74 1.45 -12.90 -5.29
N GLY A 75 2.45 -12.24 -5.89
CA GLY A 75 2.62 -10.79 -5.88
C GLY A 75 3.03 -10.22 -4.54
N ILE A 76 3.65 -11.00 -3.66
CA ILE A 76 4.10 -10.58 -2.32
C ILE A 76 5.59 -10.30 -2.34
N TYR A 77 5.97 -9.10 -1.91
CA TYR A 77 7.37 -8.64 -1.82
C TYR A 77 7.66 -8.17 -0.40
N THR A 78 8.66 -8.76 0.25
CA THR A 78 8.96 -8.56 1.67
C THR A 78 10.22 -7.73 1.89
N GLN A 79 11.28 -8.07 1.18
CA GLN A 79 12.56 -7.35 1.15
C GLN A 79 12.99 -7.21 -0.32
N LYS A 80 14.11 -6.57 -0.60
CA LYS A 80 14.64 -6.39 -1.94
C LYS A 80 13.86 -5.41 -2.82
N TYR A 81 14.39 -5.23 -4.01
CA TYR A 81 13.91 -4.34 -5.06
C TYR A 81 13.18 -5.13 -6.13
N HIS A 82 11.97 -4.70 -6.47
CA HIS A 82 11.12 -5.35 -7.47
C HIS A 82 10.50 -4.33 -8.42
N GLU A 83 10.28 -4.76 -9.66
CA GLU A 83 9.52 -4.00 -10.66
C GLU A 83 8.22 -4.75 -10.98
N VAL A 84 7.10 -4.05 -10.93
CA VAL A 84 5.78 -4.67 -11.06
C VAL A 84 4.89 -3.92 -12.06
N THR A 85 4.07 -4.67 -12.77
CA THR A 85 3.05 -4.14 -13.70
C THR A 85 1.64 -4.61 -13.33
N THR A 86 1.52 -5.44 -12.30
CA THR A 86 0.27 -6.05 -11.83
C THR A 86 -0.02 -5.69 -10.38
N THR A 87 -1.07 -6.29 -9.81
CA THR A 87 -1.39 -6.10 -8.39
C THR A 87 -0.36 -6.78 -7.50
N SER A 88 0.16 -6.06 -6.51
CA SER A 88 1.21 -6.55 -5.61
C SER A 88 1.09 -5.98 -4.20
N PHE A 89 1.77 -6.67 -3.26
CA PHE A 89 1.85 -6.33 -1.85
C PHE A 89 3.32 -6.09 -1.50
N ALA A 90 3.66 -4.87 -1.12
CA ALA A 90 4.98 -4.50 -0.62
C ALA A 90 4.93 -4.45 0.91
N CYS A 91 5.75 -5.25 1.58
CA CYS A 91 5.71 -5.45 3.02
C CYS A 91 7.03 -5.05 3.66
N ASP A 92 6.97 -4.56 4.89
CA ASP A 92 8.10 -4.18 5.73
C ASP A 92 9.11 -3.27 5.02
N SER A 93 10.26 -3.77 4.55
CA SER A 93 11.31 -2.99 3.91
C SER A 93 11.37 -3.14 2.38
N ALA A 94 10.37 -3.77 1.76
CA ALA A 94 10.34 -3.95 0.31
C ALA A 94 10.43 -2.63 -0.45
N THR A 95 11.18 -2.63 -1.55
CA THR A 95 11.24 -1.50 -2.49
C THR A 95 10.63 -1.93 -3.81
N VAL A 96 9.55 -1.28 -4.22
CA VAL A 96 8.79 -1.64 -5.42
C VAL A 96 8.71 -0.46 -6.38
N LYS A 97 9.03 -0.69 -7.66
CA LYS A 97 8.66 0.20 -8.76
C LYS A 97 7.44 -0.33 -9.48
N ALA A 98 6.37 0.44 -9.48
CA ALA A 98 5.11 0.14 -10.14
C ALA A 98 4.99 0.92 -11.45
N TYR A 99 4.72 0.22 -12.54
CA TYR A 99 4.60 0.80 -13.87
C TYR A 99 3.21 0.56 -14.49
N GLY A 100 2.87 1.38 -15.48
CA GLY A 100 1.62 1.26 -16.21
C GLY A 100 0.41 1.47 -15.30
N SER A 101 -0.47 0.48 -15.21
CA SER A 101 -1.67 0.48 -14.36
C SER A 101 -1.55 -0.44 -13.13
N ALA A 102 -0.33 -0.76 -12.71
CA ALA A 102 -0.09 -1.60 -11.54
C ALA A 102 -0.80 -1.07 -10.29
N THR A 103 -1.27 -1.98 -9.45
CA THR A 103 -1.85 -1.63 -8.15
C THR A 103 -0.95 -2.18 -7.04
N VAL A 104 -0.40 -1.30 -6.18
CA VAL A 104 0.45 -1.70 -5.07
C VAL A 104 -0.21 -1.37 -3.74
N LYS A 105 -0.25 -2.35 -2.84
CA LYS A 105 -0.59 -2.14 -1.44
C LYS A 105 0.71 -2.20 -0.64
N ALA A 106 1.14 -1.06 -0.08
CA ALA A 106 2.37 -0.91 0.69
C ALA A 106 2.08 -0.89 2.19
N TYR A 107 2.80 -1.70 2.95
CA TYR A 107 2.63 -1.87 4.38
C TYR A 107 3.98 -1.72 5.12
N GLY A 108 3.92 -1.46 6.42
CA GLY A 108 5.13 -1.30 7.24
C GLY A 108 5.94 -0.08 6.81
N SER A 109 7.20 -0.27 6.47
CA SER A 109 8.14 0.76 5.99
C SER A 109 8.46 0.61 4.50
N ALA A 110 7.59 -0.06 3.74
CA ALA A 110 7.81 -0.30 2.32
C ALA A 110 7.96 1.00 1.53
N THR A 111 8.83 0.97 0.53
CA THR A 111 9.07 2.10 -0.37
C THR A 111 8.51 1.80 -1.75
N VAL A 112 7.66 2.67 -2.29
CA VAL A 112 7.07 2.51 -3.62
C VAL A 112 7.39 3.71 -4.52
N LYS A 113 7.87 3.44 -5.74
CA LYS A 113 7.92 4.43 -6.82
C LYS A 113 6.85 4.07 -7.84
N ALA A 114 5.84 4.92 -8.00
CA ALA A 114 4.72 4.72 -8.89
C ALA A 114 4.86 5.59 -10.14
N TYR A 115 4.78 4.98 -11.31
CA TYR A 115 4.91 5.62 -12.61
C TYR A 115 3.69 5.36 -13.48
N GLY A 116 3.45 6.23 -14.47
CA GLY A 116 2.32 6.12 -15.37
C GLY A 116 1.00 6.35 -14.65
N SER A 117 0.08 5.41 -14.71
CA SER A 117 -1.24 5.45 -14.04
C SER A 117 -1.33 4.46 -12.86
N ALA A 118 -0.19 4.12 -12.26
CA ALA A 118 -0.16 3.17 -11.16
C ALA A 118 -0.94 3.68 -9.95
N THR A 119 -1.59 2.76 -9.24
CA THR A 119 -2.36 3.05 -8.03
C THR A 119 -1.66 2.48 -6.81
N VAL A 120 -1.46 3.30 -5.77
CA VAL A 120 -0.82 2.88 -4.53
C VAL A 120 -1.73 3.12 -3.34
N LYS A 121 -1.89 2.11 -2.48
CA LYS A 121 -2.45 2.28 -1.14
C LYS A 121 -1.33 2.10 -0.13
N ALA A 122 -0.94 3.18 0.53
CA ALA A 122 0.16 3.22 1.49
C ALA A 122 -0.38 3.20 2.92
N TYR A 123 0.10 2.30 3.74
CA TYR A 123 -0.30 2.10 5.13
C TYR A 123 0.92 2.09 6.06
N GLY A 124 0.70 2.39 7.34
CA GLY A 124 1.77 2.42 8.34
C GLY A 124 2.73 3.58 8.08
N SER A 125 4.02 3.31 7.94
CA SER A 125 5.08 4.29 7.66
C SER A 125 5.61 4.17 6.23
N ALA A 126 4.83 3.63 5.31
CA ALA A 126 5.24 3.44 3.93
C ALA A 126 5.60 4.77 3.25
N THR A 127 6.60 4.75 2.39
CA THR A 127 7.06 5.92 1.61
C THR A 127 6.71 5.73 0.14
N VAL A 128 6.07 6.72 -0.47
CA VAL A 128 5.66 6.68 -1.88
C VAL A 128 6.20 7.88 -2.64
N LYS A 129 6.80 7.63 -3.82
CA LYS A 129 7.04 8.67 -4.84
C LYS A 129 6.14 8.41 -6.03
N ALA A 130 5.26 9.34 -6.32
CA ALA A 130 4.25 9.24 -7.38
C ALA A 130 4.60 10.16 -8.54
N TYR A 131 4.70 9.60 -9.74
CA TYR A 131 5.04 10.30 -10.98
C TYR A 131 3.97 10.06 -12.06
N GLY A 132 3.94 10.92 -13.07
CA GLY A 132 2.95 10.84 -14.15
C GLY A 132 1.54 11.14 -13.63
N SER A 133 0.60 10.24 -13.89
CA SER A 133 -0.79 10.32 -13.42
C SER A 133 -1.09 9.29 -12.33
N ALA A 134 -0.08 8.91 -11.54
CA ALA A 134 -0.24 7.93 -10.47
C ALA A 134 -1.21 8.42 -9.39
N THR A 135 -1.98 7.49 -8.85
CA THR A 135 -2.94 7.76 -7.77
C THR A 135 -2.48 7.12 -6.47
N VAL A 136 -2.45 7.88 -5.39
CA VAL A 136 -2.01 7.39 -4.07
C VAL A 136 -3.08 7.65 -3.02
N LYS A 137 -3.41 6.61 -2.23
CA LYS A 137 -4.15 6.76 -0.97
C LYS A 137 -3.21 6.48 0.18
N ALA A 138 -2.96 7.49 1.01
CA ALA A 138 -2.02 7.45 2.12
C ALA A 138 -2.75 7.43 3.47
N TYR A 139 -2.45 6.43 4.29
CA TYR A 139 -3.05 6.20 5.60
C TYR A 139 -1.96 6.03 6.69
N GLY A 140 -2.35 6.24 7.95
CA GLY A 140 -1.43 6.16 9.09
C GLY A 140 -0.40 7.28 9.04
N SER A 141 0.89 6.95 9.12
CA SER A 141 2.00 7.90 9.04
C SER A 141 2.76 7.82 7.71
N ALA A 142 2.07 7.41 6.63
CA ALA A 142 2.68 7.28 5.32
C ALA A 142 3.20 8.63 4.80
N THR A 143 4.31 8.60 4.08
CA THR A 143 4.92 9.78 3.47
C THR A 143 4.82 9.69 1.95
N VAL A 144 4.33 10.74 1.29
CA VAL A 144 4.17 10.79 -0.16
C VAL A 144 4.89 12.00 -0.74
N GLU A 145 5.66 11.79 -1.81
CA GLU A 145 6.13 12.85 -2.71
C GLU A 145 5.37 12.71 -4.03
N ALA A 146 4.58 13.71 -4.39
CA ALA A 146 3.75 13.73 -5.59
C ALA A 146 4.30 14.71 -6.62
N TYR A 147 4.56 14.22 -7.82
CA TYR A 147 5.14 14.95 -8.94
C TYR A 147 4.23 14.87 -10.16
N ASP A 148 4.53 15.64 -11.19
CA ASP A 148 3.79 15.71 -12.45
C ASP A 148 2.30 16.01 -12.23
N SER A 149 1.43 15.08 -12.60
CA SER A 149 -0.04 15.16 -12.43
C SER A 149 -0.56 14.11 -11.45
N ALA A 150 0.27 13.66 -10.52
CA ALA A 150 -0.12 12.66 -9.54
C ALA A 150 -1.25 13.16 -8.62
N THR A 151 -2.16 12.26 -8.26
CA THR A 151 -3.28 12.55 -7.35
C THR A 151 -3.08 11.81 -6.04
N VAL A 152 -3.24 12.50 -4.91
CA VAL A 152 -3.07 11.93 -3.57
C VAL A 152 -4.29 12.21 -2.71
N GLU A 153 -4.80 11.17 -2.04
CA GLU A 153 -5.75 11.28 -0.92
C GLU A 153 -4.96 10.99 0.36
N ALA A 154 -4.88 11.97 1.27
CA ALA A 154 -4.11 11.85 2.51
C ALA A 154 -5.05 11.83 3.72
N CYS A 155 -4.94 10.77 4.52
CA CYS A 155 -5.75 10.53 5.71
C CYS A 155 -4.87 10.36 6.96
N ASP A 156 -5.48 10.37 8.13
CA ASP A 156 -4.86 10.16 9.43
C ASP A 156 -3.72 11.16 9.71
N SER A 157 -2.48 10.67 9.78
CA SER A 157 -1.27 11.48 10.01
C SER A 157 -0.32 11.44 8.80
N ALA A 158 -0.84 11.16 7.61
CA ALA A 158 -0.04 11.09 6.40
C ALA A 158 0.58 12.45 6.07
N THR A 159 1.80 12.42 5.54
CA THR A 159 2.54 13.62 5.13
C THR A 159 2.70 13.61 3.61
N VAL A 160 2.39 14.73 2.94
CA VAL A 160 2.53 14.85 1.49
C VAL A 160 3.36 16.09 1.14
N LYS A 161 4.33 15.89 0.24
CA LYS A 161 5.00 16.96 -0.48
C LYS A 161 4.48 16.97 -1.91
N ALA A 162 3.79 18.04 -2.28
CA ALA A 162 3.14 18.19 -3.58
C ALA A 162 3.92 19.16 -4.47
N TYR A 163 4.29 18.70 -5.66
CA TYR A 163 5.08 19.42 -6.65
C TYR A 163 4.35 19.46 -8.00
N ASP A 164 4.85 20.24 -8.92
CA ASP A 164 4.42 20.36 -10.32
C ASP A 164 2.91 20.65 -10.44
N ASN A 165 2.13 19.80 -11.10
CA ASN A 165 0.69 19.88 -11.26
C ASN A 165 -0.06 18.85 -10.39
N SER A 166 0.57 18.35 -9.34
CA SER A 166 -0.07 17.36 -8.48
C SER A 166 -1.29 17.91 -7.75
N TYR A 167 -2.27 17.02 -7.50
CA TYR A 167 -3.49 17.33 -6.78
C TYR A 167 -3.58 16.51 -5.50
N VAL A 168 -3.88 17.16 -4.38
CA VAL A 168 -3.98 16.50 -3.08
C VAL A 168 -5.33 16.79 -2.43
N GLU A 169 -6.03 15.72 -2.06
CA GLU A 169 -7.16 15.77 -1.14
C GLU A 169 -6.63 15.55 0.29
N ASP A 170 -6.60 16.63 1.06
CA ASP A 170 -6.04 16.64 2.41
C ASP A 170 -7.15 16.52 3.46
N LEU A 171 -7.24 15.36 4.11
CA LEU A 171 -8.10 15.14 5.26
C LEU A 171 -7.34 15.27 6.59
N THR A 172 -6.04 15.60 6.53
CA THR A 172 -5.19 15.79 7.72
C THR A 172 -5.21 17.25 8.23
N GLY A 173 -5.45 18.20 7.33
CA GLY A 173 -5.45 19.64 7.59
C GLY A 173 -4.05 20.29 7.68
N ASN A 174 -2.98 19.53 7.38
CA ASN A 174 -1.59 19.95 7.61
C ASN A 174 -0.73 20.05 6.35
N ILE A 175 -1.26 19.70 5.18
CA ILE A 175 -0.49 19.64 3.93
C ILE A 175 -0.45 21.03 3.26
N ARG A 176 0.69 21.38 2.68
CA ARG A 176 0.89 22.63 1.93
C ARG A 176 1.65 22.35 0.64
N PRO A 177 1.35 23.08 -0.47
CA PRO A 177 2.08 22.91 -1.73
C PRO A 177 3.53 23.33 -1.55
N GLN A 178 4.43 22.56 -2.18
CA GLN A 178 5.87 22.82 -2.11
C GLN A 178 6.34 23.69 -3.27
N SER A 179 5.89 23.40 -4.49
CA SER A 179 6.27 24.15 -5.69
C SER A 179 5.31 23.92 -6.86
N GLY A 180 5.50 24.68 -7.94
CA GLY A 180 4.81 24.51 -9.20
C GLY A 180 3.35 24.97 -9.16
N TYR A 181 2.49 24.16 -9.75
CA TYR A 181 1.04 24.38 -9.84
C TYR A 181 0.26 23.37 -8.98
N ALA A 182 0.89 22.81 -7.95
CA ALA A 182 0.23 21.89 -7.05
C ALA A 182 -0.98 22.54 -6.36
N VAL A 183 -2.08 21.80 -6.28
CA VAL A 183 -3.31 22.21 -5.62
C VAL A 183 -3.61 21.26 -4.48
N ILE A 184 -3.86 21.84 -3.29
CA ILE A 184 -4.26 21.07 -2.12
C ILE A 184 -5.65 21.50 -1.69
N LYS A 185 -6.59 20.58 -1.73
CA LYS A 185 -7.94 20.76 -1.21
C LYS A 185 -8.00 20.21 0.20
N ASP A 186 -7.94 21.12 1.17
CA ASP A 186 -7.98 20.84 2.60
C ASP A 186 -9.45 20.71 3.03
N TYR A 187 -9.91 19.49 3.17
CA TYR A 187 -11.27 19.20 3.62
C TYR A 187 -11.46 19.46 5.13
N TYR A 188 -10.39 19.37 5.90
CA TYR A 188 -10.46 19.57 7.35
C TYR A 188 -10.69 21.04 7.71
N ASN A 189 -9.99 21.97 7.03
CA ASN A 189 -10.10 23.42 7.27
C ASN A 189 -10.99 24.13 6.24
N HIS A 190 -11.59 23.43 5.28
CA HIS A 190 -12.40 23.99 4.17
C HIS A 190 -11.63 25.03 3.35
N LYS A 191 -10.39 24.74 2.98
CA LYS A 191 -9.48 25.64 2.25
C LYS A 191 -8.90 25.00 1.01
N ILE A 192 -8.52 25.82 0.05
CA ILE A 192 -7.69 25.41 -1.08
C ILE A 192 -6.37 26.16 -0.98
N TYR A 193 -5.27 25.41 -1.02
CA TYR A 193 -3.92 25.97 -1.03
C TYR A 193 -3.32 25.84 -2.42
N ILE A 194 -2.81 26.95 -2.92
CA ILE A 194 -2.08 27.10 -4.18
C ILE A 194 -0.86 27.96 -3.95
N GLN A 195 0.17 27.82 -4.76
CA GLN A 195 1.33 28.68 -4.67
C GLN A 195 0.99 30.09 -5.22
N LYS A 196 1.38 31.12 -4.46
CA LYS A 196 1.13 32.52 -4.82
C LYS A 196 1.65 32.85 -6.22
N GLY A 197 0.81 33.51 -7.02
CA GLY A 197 1.16 34.00 -8.37
C GLY A 197 1.14 32.94 -9.46
N ARG A 198 0.71 31.70 -9.16
CA ARG A 198 0.58 30.61 -10.15
C ARG A 198 -0.80 30.53 -10.77
N TYR A 199 -1.84 31.01 -10.07
CA TYR A 199 -3.23 30.95 -10.51
C TYR A 199 -3.91 32.33 -10.43
N GLN A 200 -4.82 32.57 -11.34
CA GLN A 200 -5.82 33.62 -11.23
C GLN A 200 -7.07 32.98 -10.60
N ILE A 201 -7.55 33.56 -9.51
CA ILE A 201 -8.77 33.09 -8.84
C ILE A 201 -9.94 33.84 -9.46
N ILE A 202 -10.92 33.09 -9.96
CA ILE A 202 -12.17 33.60 -10.49
C ILE A 202 -13.29 32.99 -9.67
N GLU A 203 -14.05 33.82 -8.99
CA GLU A 203 -15.25 33.39 -8.27
C GLU A 203 -16.41 33.31 -9.28
N VAL A 204 -17.17 32.22 -9.18
CA VAL A 204 -18.37 31.97 -10.00
C VAL A 204 -19.53 31.72 -9.06
N ASP A 205 -20.73 32.22 -9.47
CA ASP A 205 -21.99 32.06 -8.73
C ASP A 205 -22.50 30.60 -8.76
#